data_627bdcec7b4ce465c33b13af26b99086
#
_entry.id   627bdcec7b4ce465c33b13af26b99086
#
_cell.length_a   1.000
_cell.length_b   1.000
_cell.length_c   1.000
_cell.angle_alpha   90.00
_cell.angle_beta   90.00
_cell.angle_gamma   90.00
#
_symmetry.space_group_name_H-M   'P 1'
#
loop_
_entity.id
_entity.type
_entity.pdbx_description
1 polymer ?
#
loop_
_entity_poly.entity_id
_entity_poly.type
_entity_poly.pdbx_seq_one_letter_code
_entity_poly.pdbx_strand_id
1 'polypeptide(L)'
;MGSISDFLNNMDWWGLLTLLISAAAALLCITLHELSHGFVAWRLGDPTAKNAGRLTLNPIRHLDVVGLLMMLVAKVGWAKPVPVDMRYFKHPRQGMALTALAGPAANFLTALAAVGVSSAVFHLAPLGPAAVFVLCFLSNMALLGVGMGLFNLIPLSPLDGSKILFALLPDRIYYTILRYEKYVMGVVILLVLVGVFDKPL
;
A
#
# COMPACT_ATOMS: atom_id res chain seq x y z
N MET A 1 34.90 25.12 4.44
CA MET A 1 33.64 25.04 3.68
C MET A 1 33.89 24.04 2.54
N GLY A 2 33.32 22.84 2.62
CA GLY A 2 33.42 21.87 1.53
C GLY A 2 32.77 22.42 0.27
N SER A 3 33.42 22.26 -0.88
CA SER A 3 32.89 22.67 -2.17
C SER A 3 31.66 21.83 -2.53
N ILE A 4 30.75 22.38 -3.34
CA ILE A 4 29.63 21.62 -3.93
C ILE A 4 30.16 20.39 -4.68
N SER A 5 31.33 20.50 -5.31
CA SER A 5 32.00 19.37 -5.95
C SER A 5 32.40 18.25 -4.98
N ASP A 6 32.86 18.61 -3.75
CA ASP A 6 33.22 17.61 -2.74
C ASP A 6 31.96 16.87 -2.25
N PHE A 7 30.84 17.58 -2.08
CA PHE A 7 29.56 16.98 -1.73
C PHE A 7 29.06 16.01 -2.82
N LEU A 8 29.10 16.43 -4.08
CA LEU A 8 28.65 15.60 -5.21
C LEU A 8 29.53 14.38 -5.43
N ASN A 9 30.86 14.50 -5.21
CA ASN A 9 31.80 13.38 -5.38
C ASN A 9 31.67 12.34 -4.24
N ASN A 10 31.24 12.76 -3.04
CA ASN A 10 31.06 11.89 -1.88
C ASN A 10 29.63 11.35 -1.75
N MET A 11 28.71 11.74 -2.65
CA MET A 11 27.31 11.28 -2.61
C MET A 11 27.23 9.82 -3.11
N ASP A 12 26.51 8.98 -2.34
CA ASP A 12 26.18 7.61 -2.77
C ASP A 12 25.07 7.63 -3.83
N TRP A 13 25.49 7.80 -5.08
CA TRP A 13 24.58 7.81 -6.23
C TRP A 13 23.84 6.49 -6.41
N TRP A 14 24.48 5.35 -6.04
CA TRP A 14 23.85 4.04 -6.08
C TRP A 14 22.74 3.92 -5.06
N GLY A 15 22.98 4.33 -3.83
CA GLY A 15 21.98 4.36 -2.77
C GLY A 15 20.80 5.25 -3.12
N LEU A 16 21.06 6.45 -3.68
CA LEU A 16 20.02 7.36 -4.13
C LEU A 16 19.18 6.73 -5.26
N LEU A 17 19.81 6.15 -6.26
CA LEU A 17 19.10 5.49 -7.37
C LEU A 17 18.23 4.33 -6.86
N THR A 18 18.75 3.50 -5.99
CA THR A 18 18.02 2.37 -5.38
C THR A 18 16.82 2.86 -4.57
N LEU A 19 16.99 3.95 -3.81
CA LEU A 19 15.90 4.59 -3.09
C LEU A 19 14.78 5.07 -4.02
N LEU A 20 15.14 5.73 -5.13
CA LEU A 20 14.17 6.23 -6.11
C LEU A 20 13.42 5.07 -6.80
N ILE A 21 14.13 3.99 -7.15
CA ILE A 21 13.52 2.78 -7.72
C ILE A 21 12.51 2.17 -6.73
N SER A 22 12.92 2.02 -5.47
CA SER A 22 12.06 1.45 -4.43
C SER A 22 10.85 2.33 -4.15
N ALA A 23 11.02 3.64 -4.12
CA ALA A 23 9.92 4.60 -3.97
C ALA A 23 8.92 4.53 -5.13
N ALA A 24 9.41 4.45 -6.36
CA ALA A 24 8.55 4.30 -7.55
C ALA A 24 7.76 2.98 -7.53
N ALA A 25 8.42 1.87 -7.16
CA ALA A 25 7.78 0.56 -6.99
C ALA A 25 6.71 0.59 -5.89
N ALA A 26 7.01 1.20 -4.74
CA ALA A 26 6.07 1.35 -3.64
C ALA A 26 4.85 2.18 -4.04
N LEU A 27 5.05 3.32 -4.71
CA LEU A 27 3.97 4.16 -5.20
C LEU A 27 3.05 3.42 -6.16
N LEU A 28 3.60 2.59 -7.04
CA LEU A 28 2.81 1.80 -7.97
C LEU A 28 2.03 0.71 -7.23
N CYS A 29 2.66 -0.02 -6.31
CA CYS A 29 2.00 -1.05 -5.48
C CYS A 29 0.85 -0.45 -4.66
N ILE A 30 1.07 0.69 -3.99
CA ILE A 30 0.04 1.41 -3.23
C ILE A 30 -1.10 1.86 -4.16
N THR A 31 -0.76 2.42 -5.32
CA THR A 31 -1.77 2.90 -6.28
C THR A 31 -2.67 1.76 -6.76
N LEU A 32 -2.10 0.62 -7.11
CA LEU A 32 -2.86 -0.55 -7.56
C LEU A 32 -3.71 -1.14 -6.45
N HIS A 33 -3.19 -1.18 -5.22
CA HIS A 33 -3.90 -1.60 -4.03
C HIS A 33 -5.16 -0.75 -3.78
N GLU A 34 -4.99 0.57 -3.65
CA GLU A 34 -6.10 1.50 -3.41
C GLU A 34 -7.10 1.54 -4.58
N LEU A 35 -6.59 1.55 -5.82
CA LEU A 35 -7.44 1.49 -7.01
C LEU A 35 -8.32 0.25 -7.01
N SER A 36 -7.79 -0.90 -6.58
CA SER A 36 -8.52 -2.17 -6.56
C SER A 36 -9.65 -2.18 -5.55
N HIS A 37 -9.45 -1.59 -4.36
CA HIS A 37 -10.52 -1.36 -3.40
C HIS A 37 -11.68 -0.55 -4.04
N GLY A 38 -11.33 0.61 -4.62
CA GLY A 38 -12.31 1.47 -5.25
C GLY A 38 -13.02 0.83 -6.44
N PHE A 39 -12.28 0.06 -7.23
CA PHE A 39 -12.84 -0.64 -8.40
C PHE A 39 -13.84 -1.73 -7.99
N VAL A 40 -13.50 -2.56 -7.00
CA VAL A 40 -14.40 -3.60 -6.51
C VAL A 40 -15.62 -2.99 -5.82
N ALA A 41 -15.46 -1.95 -5.00
CA ALA A 41 -16.57 -1.22 -4.39
C ALA A 41 -17.54 -0.69 -5.47
N TRP A 42 -16.99 -0.06 -6.52
CA TRP A 42 -17.79 0.43 -7.65
C TRP A 42 -18.54 -0.69 -8.38
N ARG A 43 -17.88 -1.82 -8.63
CA ARG A 43 -18.51 -3.00 -9.26
C ARG A 43 -19.62 -3.61 -8.41
N LEU A 44 -19.54 -3.46 -7.09
CA LEU A 44 -20.56 -3.92 -6.14
C LEU A 44 -21.69 -2.89 -5.91
N GLY A 45 -21.63 -1.74 -6.60
CA GLY A 45 -22.70 -0.73 -6.61
C GLY A 45 -22.38 0.54 -5.82
N ASP A 46 -21.21 0.67 -5.21
CA ASP A 46 -20.81 1.90 -4.50
C ASP A 46 -20.11 2.89 -5.44
N PRO A 47 -20.73 4.03 -5.81
CA PRO A 47 -20.15 5.02 -6.68
C PRO A 47 -19.18 5.98 -5.97
N THR A 48 -18.99 5.87 -4.65
CA THR A 48 -18.29 6.86 -3.82
C THR A 48 -16.87 7.09 -4.29
N ALA A 49 -16.09 6.02 -4.49
CA ALA A 49 -14.71 6.10 -4.96
C ALA A 49 -14.61 6.73 -6.36
N LYS A 50 -15.53 6.37 -7.26
CA LYS A 50 -15.60 6.91 -8.62
C LYS A 50 -15.91 8.40 -8.60
N ASN A 51 -16.92 8.82 -7.84
CA ASN A 51 -17.33 10.22 -7.72
C ASN A 51 -16.26 11.09 -7.06
N ALA A 52 -15.45 10.50 -6.16
CA ALA A 52 -14.30 11.16 -5.55
C ALA A 52 -13.06 11.21 -6.47
N GLY A 53 -13.15 10.71 -7.72
CA GLY A 53 -12.03 10.69 -8.67
C GLY A 53 -10.87 9.80 -8.23
N ARG A 54 -11.17 8.72 -7.45
CA ARG A 54 -10.18 7.82 -6.88
C ARG A 54 -9.92 6.58 -7.75
N LEU A 55 -10.73 6.34 -8.78
CA LEU A 55 -10.50 5.28 -9.78
C LEU A 55 -9.49 5.78 -10.84
N THR A 56 -8.25 5.93 -10.45
CA THR A 56 -7.17 6.47 -11.29
C THR A 56 -5.83 5.81 -10.95
N LEU A 57 -4.97 5.67 -11.98
CA LEU A 57 -3.58 5.23 -11.81
C LEU A 57 -2.63 6.39 -11.41
N ASN A 58 -3.14 7.61 -11.22
CA ASN A 58 -2.32 8.72 -10.77
C ASN A 58 -1.96 8.55 -9.28
N PRO A 59 -0.68 8.27 -8.93
CA PRO A 59 -0.27 7.99 -7.56
C PRO A 59 -0.50 9.17 -6.61
N ILE A 60 -0.44 10.42 -7.09
CA ILE A 60 -0.64 11.62 -6.28
C ILE A 60 -2.04 11.62 -5.64
N ARG A 61 -3.04 11.03 -6.31
CA ARG A 61 -4.40 10.94 -5.78
C ARG A 61 -4.50 9.98 -4.57
N HIS A 62 -3.54 9.07 -4.41
CA HIS A 62 -3.50 8.06 -3.35
C HIS A 62 -2.53 8.40 -2.21
N LEU A 63 -1.76 9.49 -2.34
CA LEU A 63 -0.88 9.97 -1.30
C LEU A 63 -1.64 10.78 -0.24
N ASP A 64 -1.29 10.54 1.02
CA ASP A 64 -1.71 11.35 2.16
C ASP A 64 -0.55 12.20 2.63
N VAL A 65 -0.76 13.52 2.71
CA VAL A 65 0.30 14.48 3.10
C VAL A 65 0.74 14.23 4.54
N VAL A 66 -0.20 13.92 5.44
CA VAL A 66 0.12 13.64 6.85
C VAL A 66 0.86 12.31 6.95
N GLY A 67 0.40 11.28 6.22
CA GLY A 67 1.08 9.98 6.14
C GLY A 67 2.53 10.10 5.62
N LEU A 68 2.77 10.97 4.62
CA LEU A 68 4.13 11.23 4.12
C LEU A 68 4.99 11.94 5.15
N LEU A 69 4.46 12.95 5.84
CA LEU A 69 5.19 13.65 6.92
C LEU A 69 5.51 12.69 8.07
N MET A 70 4.57 11.83 8.45
CA MET A 70 4.79 10.81 9.48
C MET A 70 5.85 9.78 9.06
N MET A 71 5.93 9.43 7.78
CA MET A 71 6.99 8.57 7.26
C MET A 71 8.38 9.19 7.44
N LEU A 72 8.51 10.53 7.29
CA LEU A 72 9.78 11.23 7.48
C LEU A 72 10.17 11.33 8.97
N VAL A 73 9.20 11.54 9.86
CA VAL A 73 9.44 11.76 11.30
C VAL A 73 9.49 10.45 12.07
N ALA A 74 8.50 9.60 11.89
CA ALA A 74 8.28 8.38 12.68
C ALA A 74 8.59 7.09 11.91
N LYS A 75 9.06 7.19 10.64
CA LYS A 75 9.32 6.05 9.74
C LYS A 75 8.08 5.16 9.50
N VAL A 76 6.91 5.65 9.86
CA VAL A 76 5.61 5.02 9.63
C VAL A 76 4.74 5.99 8.85
N GLY A 77 4.23 5.51 7.71
CA GLY A 77 3.36 6.30 6.85
C GLY A 77 2.17 5.49 6.37
N TRP A 78 1.17 6.18 5.86
CA TRP A 78 -0.02 5.57 5.28
C TRP A 78 -0.43 6.28 4.00
N ALA A 79 -1.13 5.54 3.16
CA ALA A 79 -1.77 6.08 1.97
C ALA A 79 -3.10 6.77 2.34
N LYS A 80 -3.57 7.62 1.47
CA LYS A 80 -4.91 8.19 1.59
C LYS A 80 -5.93 7.12 1.21
N PRO A 81 -6.75 6.61 2.15
CA PRO A 81 -7.65 5.49 1.86
C PRO A 81 -8.72 5.88 0.85
N VAL A 82 -9.13 4.91 0.04
CA VAL A 82 -10.26 5.09 -0.88
C VAL A 82 -11.57 5.10 -0.09
N PRO A 83 -12.45 6.10 -0.29
CA PRO A 83 -13.72 6.16 0.41
C PRO A 83 -14.66 5.07 -0.10
N VAL A 84 -15.24 4.31 0.82
CA VAL A 84 -16.23 3.25 0.57
C VAL A 84 -17.44 3.45 1.47
N ASP A 85 -18.65 3.36 0.89
CA ASP A 85 -19.90 3.47 1.62
C ASP A 85 -20.70 2.17 1.52
N MET A 86 -20.71 1.43 2.63
CA MET A 86 -21.37 0.12 2.74
C MET A 86 -22.88 0.16 2.44
N ARG A 87 -23.52 1.32 2.52
CA ARG A 87 -24.97 1.48 2.30
C ARG A 87 -25.38 1.18 0.85
N TYR A 88 -24.44 1.27 -0.09
CA TYR A 88 -24.68 0.93 -1.49
C TYR A 88 -24.59 -0.57 -1.79
N PHE A 89 -24.04 -1.36 -0.89
CA PHE A 89 -23.90 -2.81 -1.12
C PHE A 89 -25.20 -3.55 -0.83
N LYS A 90 -25.59 -4.50 -1.71
CA LYS A 90 -26.72 -5.40 -1.45
C LYS A 90 -26.55 -6.20 -0.15
N HIS A 91 -25.32 -6.63 0.12
CA HIS A 91 -24.90 -7.34 1.33
C HIS A 91 -23.73 -6.57 1.94
N PRO A 92 -23.96 -5.60 2.85
CA PRO A 92 -22.94 -4.65 3.31
C PRO A 92 -21.66 -5.30 3.82
N ARG A 93 -21.76 -6.35 4.63
CA ARG A 93 -20.61 -7.05 5.21
C ARG A 93 -19.79 -7.80 4.17
N GLN A 94 -20.47 -8.55 3.28
CA GLN A 94 -19.81 -9.26 2.20
C GLN A 94 -19.17 -8.29 1.20
N GLY A 95 -19.88 -7.22 0.86
CA GLY A 95 -19.36 -6.17 -0.01
C GLY A 95 -18.11 -5.52 0.56
N MET A 96 -18.12 -5.20 1.87
CA MET A 96 -16.94 -4.65 2.55
C MET A 96 -15.78 -5.65 2.58
N ALA A 97 -16.03 -6.94 2.88
CA ALA A 97 -14.98 -7.98 2.90
C ALA A 97 -14.37 -8.19 1.52
N LEU A 98 -15.18 -8.25 0.45
CA LEU A 98 -14.70 -8.38 -0.92
C LEU A 98 -13.89 -7.15 -1.35
N THR A 99 -14.36 -5.95 -0.98
CA THR A 99 -13.64 -4.70 -1.21
C THR A 99 -12.29 -4.72 -0.49
N ALA A 100 -12.26 -5.10 0.78
CA ALA A 100 -11.04 -5.20 1.57
C ALA A 100 -10.05 -6.23 1.01
N LEU A 101 -10.54 -7.39 0.53
CA LEU A 101 -9.69 -8.41 -0.08
C LEU A 101 -9.05 -7.95 -1.40
N ALA A 102 -9.70 -7.02 -2.12
CA ALA A 102 -9.25 -6.58 -3.44
C ALA A 102 -7.85 -5.96 -3.43
N GLY A 103 -7.50 -5.16 -2.40
CA GLY A 103 -6.17 -4.55 -2.27
C GLY A 103 -5.05 -5.59 -2.14
N PRO A 104 -5.08 -6.45 -1.12
CA PRO A 104 -4.10 -7.54 -0.98
C PRO A 104 -4.01 -8.44 -2.21
N ALA A 105 -5.17 -8.81 -2.81
CA ALA A 105 -5.19 -9.62 -4.02
C ALA A 105 -4.49 -8.92 -5.20
N ALA A 106 -4.73 -7.62 -5.39
CA ALA A 106 -4.04 -6.82 -6.41
C ALA A 106 -2.53 -6.78 -6.18
N ASN A 107 -2.09 -6.68 -4.93
CA ASN A 107 -0.67 -6.69 -4.60
C ASN A 107 -0.01 -8.04 -4.93
N PHE A 108 -0.65 -9.17 -4.64
CA PHE A 108 -0.14 -10.48 -5.03
C PHE A 108 -0.12 -10.67 -6.56
N LEU A 109 -1.16 -10.23 -7.27
CA LEU A 109 -1.19 -10.26 -8.73
C LEU A 109 -0.10 -9.40 -9.34
N THR A 110 0.14 -8.21 -8.77
CA THR A 110 1.23 -7.31 -9.18
C THR A 110 2.59 -7.96 -8.96
N ALA A 111 2.80 -8.60 -7.81
CA ALA A 111 4.03 -9.33 -7.51
C ALA A 111 4.25 -10.49 -8.49
N LEU A 112 3.23 -11.28 -8.76
CA LEU A 112 3.28 -12.38 -9.71
C LEU A 112 3.62 -11.89 -11.13
N ALA A 113 2.96 -10.81 -11.58
CA ALA A 113 3.24 -10.19 -12.87
C ALA A 113 4.68 -9.67 -12.94
N ALA A 114 5.17 -9.00 -11.87
CA ALA A 114 6.52 -8.51 -11.80
C ALA A 114 7.57 -9.65 -11.90
N VAL A 115 7.34 -10.77 -11.23
CA VAL A 115 8.21 -11.97 -11.33
C VAL A 115 8.18 -12.54 -12.75
N GLY A 116 6.99 -12.67 -13.35
CA GLY A 116 6.86 -13.17 -14.73
C GLY A 116 7.59 -12.30 -15.76
N VAL A 117 7.42 -10.97 -15.65
CA VAL A 117 8.13 -10.01 -16.52
C VAL A 117 9.64 -10.03 -16.24
N SER A 118 10.07 -10.13 -14.98
CA SER A 118 11.49 -10.26 -14.62
C SER A 118 12.12 -11.49 -15.27
N SER A 119 11.44 -12.62 -15.23
CA SER A 119 11.90 -13.85 -15.89
C SER A 119 12.05 -13.65 -17.40
N ALA A 120 11.05 -13.04 -18.04
CA ALA A 120 11.11 -12.74 -19.48
C ALA A 120 12.28 -11.80 -19.81
N VAL A 121 12.48 -10.74 -19.07
CA VAL A 121 13.60 -9.79 -19.26
C VAL A 121 14.95 -10.50 -19.10
N PHE A 122 15.08 -11.33 -18.07
CA PHE A 122 16.33 -12.04 -17.79
C PHE A 122 16.72 -13.02 -18.90
N HIS A 123 15.74 -13.70 -19.51
CA HIS A 123 16.00 -14.73 -20.54
C HIS A 123 16.02 -14.17 -21.96
N LEU A 124 15.31 -13.06 -22.25
CA LEU A 124 15.11 -12.57 -23.60
C LEU A 124 15.87 -11.28 -23.93
N ALA A 125 16.24 -10.49 -22.93
CA ALA A 125 16.94 -9.23 -23.14
C ALA A 125 18.45 -9.36 -22.94
N PRO A 126 19.30 -8.62 -23.68
CA PRO A 126 20.72 -8.53 -23.39
C PRO A 126 20.93 -7.89 -22.01
N LEU A 127 21.76 -8.50 -21.17
CA LEU A 127 22.08 -8.02 -19.84
C LEU A 127 22.97 -6.77 -19.91
N GLY A 128 22.35 -5.61 -19.97
CA GLY A 128 23.00 -4.30 -19.92
C GLY A 128 22.42 -3.43 -18.78
N PRO A 129 22.91 -2.18 -18.61
CA PRO A 129 22.46 -1.30 -17.53
C PRO A 129 20.95 -1.10 -17.48
N ALA A 130 20.28 -0.99 -18.64
CA ALA A 130 18.84 -0.86 -18.73
C ALA A 130 18.11 -2.10 -18.22
N ALA A 131 18.55 -3.31 -18.59
CA ALA A 131 17.96 -4.54 -18.10
C ALA A 131 18.13 -4.68 -16.57
N VAL A 132 19.31 -4.35 -16.04
CA VAL A 132 19.54 -4.34 -14.59
C VAL A 132 18.60 -3.37 -13.87
N PHE A 133 18.42 -2.16 -14.40
CA PHE A 133 17.48 -1.18 -13.84
C PHE A 133 16.05 -1.73 -13.79
N VAL A 134 15.57 -2.31 -14.89
CA VAL A 134 14.23 -2.91 -14.97
C VAL A 134 14.09 -4.08 -14.00
N LEU A 135 15.07 -4.96 -13.93
CA LEU A 135 15.08 -6.10 -13.00
C LEU A 135 15.05 -5.64 -11.53
N CYS A 136 15.84 -4.61 -11.18
CA CYS A 136 15.81 -4.01 -9.84
C CYS A 136 14.41 -3.45 -9.51
N PHE A 137 13.80 -2.72 -10.43
CA PHE A 137 12.45 -2.17 -10.24
C PHE A 137 11.40 -3.28 -10.05
N LEU A 138 11.39 -4.29 -10.93
CA LEU A 138 10.45 -5.41 -10.86
C LEU A 138 10.65 -6.27 -9.60
N SER A 139 11.90 -6.47 -9.17
CA SER A 139 12.21 -7.18 -7.92
C SER A 139 11.67 -6.43 -6.71
N ASN A 140 11.83 -5.10 -6.66
CA ASN A 140 11.24 -4.27 -5.62
C ASN A 140 9.70 -4.34 -5.65
N MET A 141 9.08 -4.29 -6.84
CA MET A 141 7.63 -4.46 -6.97
C MET A 141 7.15 -5.81 -6.45
N ALA A 142 7.86 -6.89 -6.77
CA ALA A 142 7.51 -8.24 -6.31
C ALA A 142 7.61 -8.34 -4.79
N LEU A 143 8.72 -7.87 -4.20
CA LEU A 143 8.95 -7.91 -2.76
C LEU A 143 7.93 -7.05 -2.00
N LEU A 144 7.74 -5.80 -2.43
CA LEU A 144 6.78 -4.88 -1.82
C LEU A 144 5.34 -5.35 -2.00
N GLY A 145 4.99 -5.89 -3.18
CA GLY A 145 3.66 -6.43 -3.44
C GLY A 145 3.32 -7.59 -2.51
N VAL A 146 4.23 -8.56 -2.34
CA VAL A 146 4.03 -9.66 -1.38
C VAL A 146 3.97 -9.12 0.05
N GLY A 147 4.92 -8.28 0.44
CA GLY A 147 4.98 -7.71 1.79
C GLY A 147 3.73 -6.93 2.16
N MET A 148 3.28 -6.02 1.29
CA MET A 148 2.05 -5.24 1.49
C MET A 148 0.80 -6.11 1.48
N GLY A 149 0.73 -7.12 0.59
CA GLY A 149 -0.38 -8.07 0.53
C GLY A 149 -0.51 -8.86 1.84
N LEU A 150 0.58 -9.43 2.34
CA LEU A 150 0.61 -10.16 3.61
C LEU A 150 0.31 -9.25 4.81
N PHE A 151 0.95 -8.07 4.86
CA PHE A 151 0.74 -7.12 5.94
C PHE A 151 -0.73 -6.70 6.05
N ASN A 152 -1.36 -6.36 4.92
CA ASN A 152 -2.76 -5.96 4.92
C ASN A 152 -3.74 -7.11 5.20
N LEU A 153 -3.34 -8.38 5.10
CA LEU A 153 -4.15 -9.52 5.51
C LEU A 153 -4.12 -9.80 7.01
N ILE A 154 -3.23 -9.15 7.78
CA ILE A 154 -3.22 -9.28 9.23
C ILE A 154 -4.58 -8.80 9.78
N PRO A 155 -5.26 -9.60 10.63
CA PRO A 155 -6.61 -9.30 11.12
C PRO A 155 -6.58 -8.26 12.25
N LEU A 156 -5.88 -7.17 12.05
CA LEU A 156 -5.71 -6.07 13.00
C LEU A 156 -6.19 -4.76 12.38
N SER A 157 -7.14 -4.08 13.04
CA SER A 157 -7.57 -2.75 12.60
C SER A 157 -6.41 -1.74 12.74
N PRO A 158 -6.12 -0.92 11.74
CA PRO A 158 -6.98 -0.53 10.60
C PRO A 158 -6.73 -1.29 9.29
N LEU A 159 -6.02 -2.43 9.31
CA LEU A 159 -5.66 -3.18 8.10
C LEU A 159 -6.88 -3.88 7.46
N ASP A 160 -6.78 -4.20 6.17
CA ASP A 160 -7.88 -4.82 5.39
C ASP A 160 -8.30 -6.18 5.93
N GLY A 161 -7.34 -6.97 6.43
CA GLY A 161 -7.60 -8.27 7.04
C GLY A 161 -8.59 -8.19 8.20
N SER A 162 -8.63 -7.09 8.93
CA SER A 162 -9.62 -6.87 9.98
C SER A 162 -11.05 -6.84 9.42
N LYS A 163 -11.27 -6.15 8.30
CA LYS A 163 -12.59 -6.03 7.66
C LYS A 163 -13.06 -7.38 7.10
N ILE A 164 -12.12 -8.19 6.61
CA ILE A 164 -12.40 -9.56 6.14
C ILE A 164 -12.83 -10.43 7.33
N LEU A 165 -12.04 -10.45 8.41
CA LEU A 165 -12.36 -11.23 9.61
C LEU A 165 -13.67 -10.76 10.26
N PHE A 166 -13.86 -9.45 10.40
CA PHE A 166 -15.04 -8.90 11.05
C PHE A 166 -16.33 -9.19 10.29
N ALA A 167 -16.27 -9.37 8.97
CA ALA A 167 -17.44 -9.78 8.19
C ALA A 167 -17.99 -11.16 8.60
N LEU A 168 -17.18 -12.00 9.27
CA LEU A 168 -17.61 -13.29 9.80
C LEU A 168 -18.26 -13.17 11.20
N LEU A 169 -18.15 -12.03 11.87
CA LEU A 169 -18.66 -11.81 13.21
C LEU A 169 -20.17 -11.48 13.19
N PRO A 170 -20.89 -11.72 14.33
CA PRO A 170 -22.27 -11.23 14.48
C PRO A 170 -22.36 -9.71 14.32
N ASP A 171 -23.51 -9.23 13.83
CA ASP A 171 -23.71 -7.79 13.50
C ASP A 171 -23.37 -6.86 14.66
N ARG A 172 -23.77 -7.21 15.88
CA ARG A 172 -23.53 -6.39 17.07
C ARG A 172 -22.03 -6.16 17.31
N ILE A 173 -21.21 -7.18 17.14
CA ILE A 173 -19.76 -7.10 17.33
C ILE A 173 -19.14 -6.33 16.18
N TYR A 174 -19.51 -6.65 14.94
CA TYR A 174 -19.01 -6.01 13.73
C TYR A 174 -19.17 -4.47 13.77
N TYR A 175 -20.39 -3.96 13.99
CA TYR A 175 -20.62 -2.52 14.05
C TYR A 175 -20.01 -1.85 15.27
N THR A 176 -19.85 -2.57 16.38
CA THR A 176 -19.13 -2.05 17.55
C THR A 176 -17.65 -1.81 17.22
N ILE A 177 -16.98 -2.78 16.59
CA ILE A 177 -15.56 -2.65 16.21
C ILE A 177 -15.37 -1.51 15.22
N LEU A 178 -16.19 -1.41 14.17
CA LEU A 178 -16.11 -0.31 13.19
C LEU A 178 -16.24 1.07 13.84
N ARG A 179 -17.09 1.20 14.88
CA ARG A 179 -17.22 2.45 15.62
C ARG A 179 -15.93 2.88 16.31
N TYR A 180 -15.16 1.93 16.82
CA TYR A 180 -13.92 2.20 17.55
C TYR A 180 -12.67 2.17 16.70
N GLU A 181 -12.73 1.80 15.42
CA GLU A 181 -11.59 1.68 14.50
C GLU A 181 -10.72 2.94 14.46
N LYS A 182 -11.35 4.13 14.39
CA LYS A 182 -10.64 5.41 14.40
C LYS A 182 -9.81 5.67 15.68
N TYR A 183 -10.28 5.16 16.81
CA TYR A 183 -9.57 5.30 18.09
C TYR A 183 -8.40 4.33 18.17
N VAL A 184 -8.57 3.10 17.65
CA VAL A 184 -7.49 2.11 17.54
C VAL A 184 -6.37 2.66 16.67
N MET A 185 -6.68 3.28 15.53
CA MET A 185 -5.70 3.96 14.70
C MET A 185 -4.92 5.04 15.48
N GLY A 186 -5.63 5.89 16.23
CA GLY A 186 -5.01 6.93 17.05
C GLY A 186 -4.05 6.35 18.11
N VAL A 187 -4.45 5.26 18.77
CA VAL A 187 -3.61 4.56 19.75
C VAL A 187 -2.37 3.96 19.10
N VAL A 188 -2.51 3.30 17.95
CA VAL A 188 -1.37 2.72 17.21
C VAL A 188 -0.37 3.81 16.83
N ILE A 189 -0.84 4.94 16.29
CA ILE A 189 0.03 6.08 15.94
C ILE A 189 0.74 6.60 17.18
N LEU A 190 0.04 6.75 18.31
CA LEU A 190 0.65 7.21 19.56
C LEU A 190 1.74 6.25 20.05
N LEU A 191 1.49 4.92 20.01
CA LEU A 191 2.46 3.90 20.41
C LEU A 191 3.72 3.92 19.53
N VAL A 192 3.56 4.17 18.22
CA VAL A 192 4.68 4.36 17.29
C VAL A 192 5.48 5.62 17.66
N LEU A 193 4.81 6.76 17.91
CA LEU A 193 5.47 8.02 18.25
C LEU A 193 6.23 7.94 19.59
N VAL A 194 5.74 7.16 20.55
CA VAL A 194 6.41 6.92 21.85
C VAL A 194 7.57 5.90 21.73
N GLY A 195 7.77 5.31 20.52
CA GLY A 195 8.87 4.37 20.28
C GLY A 195 8.68 3.01 20.95
N VAL A 196 7.43 2.60 21.19
CA VAL A 196 7.15 1.28 21.82
C VAL A 196 7.66 0.14 20.94
N PHE A 197 7.69 0.32 19.62
CA PHE A 197 8.14 -0.67 18.64
C PHE A 197 9.62 -0.54 18.27
N ASP A 198 10.35 0.44 18.81
CA ASP A 198 11.78 0.65 18.50
C ASP A 198 12.68 -0.28 19.32
N LYS A 199 12.16 -0.95 20.33
CA LYS A 199 12.91 -1.92 21.12
C LYS A 199 12.74 -3.30 20.48
N PRO A 200 13.84 -3.98 20.09
CA PRO A 200 13.77 -5.37 19.67
C PRO A 200 13.24 -6.23 20.85
N LEU A 201 12.28 -7.09 20.55
CA LEU A 201 11.79 -8.12 21.47
C LEU A 201 12.91 -9.11 21.81
#